data_df322ce1b1c06e2a981b8a275b8a53b3
#
_entry.id   df322ce1b1c06e2a981b8a275b8a53b3
#
_cell.length_a   1.000
_cell.length_b   1.000
_cell.length_c   1.000
_cell.angle_alpha   90.00
_cell.angle_beta   90.00
_cell.angle_gamma   90.00
#
_symmetry.space_group_name_H-M   'P 1'
#
loop_
_entity.id
_entity.type
_entity.pdbx_description
1 polymer ?
#
loop_
_entity_poly.entity_id
_entity_poly.type
_entity_poly.pdbx_seq_one_letter_code
_entity_poly.pdbx_strand_id
1 'polypeptide(L)' 'MKCVLCKTGVMEPGVATVTLERNQTVVVIKGVPAEVCQNCGEYYLSQAVSETIYRQAEDAVSRNAEVEVLRYAA' A
#
# COMPACT_ATOMS: atom_id res chain seq x y z
N MET A 1 11.32 6.19 -14.20
CA MET A 1 10.35 5.27 -14.83
C MET A 1 9.08 6.03 -15.12
N LYS A 2 8.46 5.77 -16.25
CA LYS A 2 7.19 6.42 -16.59
C LYS A 2 6.00 5.64 -16.04
N CYS A 3 4.97 6.37 -15.65
CA CYS A 3 3.73 5.74 -15.21
C CYS A 3 3.05 5.04 -16.39
N VAL A 4 2.72 3.76 -16.23
CA VAL A 4 2.09 2.99 -17.32
C VAL A 4 0.60 3.31 -17.45
N LEU A 5 -0.01 3.92 -16.44
CA LEU A 5 -1.44 4.23 -16.48
C LEU A 5 -1.71 5.56 -17.19
N CYS A 6 -1.07 6.64 -16.78
CA CYS A 6 -1.27 7.93 -17.43
C CYS A 6 -0.31 8.18 -18.58
N LYS A 7 0.80 7.42 -18.66
CA LYS A 7 1.79 7.44 -19.71
C LYS A 7 2.56 8.75 -19.87
N THR A 8 2.29 9.73 -19.02
CA THR A 8 2.95 11.03 -19.10
C THR A 8 3.70 11.39 -17.81
N GLY A 9 3.31 10.79 -16.68
CA GLY A 9 3.93 11.09 -15.40
C GLY A 9 5.21 10.31 -15.18
N VAL A 10 6.05 10.85 -14.30
CA VAL A 10 7.30 10.21 -13.90
C VAL A 10 7.09 9.63 -12.50
N MET A 11 7.54 8.39 -12.30
CA MET A 11 7.48 7.73 -10.99
C MET A 11 8.66 8.16 -10.13
N GLU A 12 8.39 8.53 -8.91
CA GLU A 12 9.41 8.93 -7.95
C GLU A 12 9.19 8.23 -6.62
N PRO A 13 10.26 8.00 -5.84
CA PRO A 13 10.12 7.40 -4.51
C PRO A 13 9.26 8.28 -3.61
N GLY A 14 8.36 7.66 -2.88
CA GLY A 14 7.48 8.36 -1.96
C GLY A 14 6.81 7.37 -1.03
N VAL A 15 5.71 7.80 -0.42
CA VAL A 15 4.92 6.94 0.45
C VAL A 15 3.46 6.95 0.00
N ALA A 16 2.78 5.84 0.25
CA ALA A 16 1.39 5.70 -0.09
C ALA A 16 0.62 5.12 1.09
N THR A 17 -0.70 5.36 1.09
CA THR A 17 -1.60 4.71 2.04
C THR A 17 -2.30 3.57 1.30
N VAL A 18 -2.11 2.36 1.78
CA VAL A 18 -2.65 1.16 1.14
C VAL A 18 -3.85 0.68 1.94
N THR A 19 -4.96 0.45 1.26
CA THR A 19 -6.17 -0.08 1.88
C THR A 19 -6.45 -1.46 1.33
N LEU A 20 -6.61 -2.43 2.23
CA LEU A 20 -6.90 -3.81 1.89
C LEU A 20 -8.17 -4.26 2.61
N GLU A 21 -8.93 -5.13 1.98
CA GLU A 21 -10.09 -5.73 2.60
C GLU A 21 -9.96 -7.25 2.56
N ARG A 22 -10.04 -7.87 3.74
CA ARG A 22 -9.92 -9.32 3.89
C ARG A 22 -10.92 -9.81 4.92
N ASN A 23 -11.74 -10.80 4.55
CA ASN A 23 -12.68 -11.42 5.48
C ASN A 23 -13.49 -10.38 6.26
N GLN A 24 -13.98 -9.35 5.57
CA GLN A 24 -14.78 -8.26 6.15
C GLN A 24 -13.98 -7.34 7.07
N THR A 25 -12.67 -7.48 7.13
CA THR A 25 -11.78 -6.57 7.84
C THR A 25 -11.15 -5.60 6.85
N VAL A 26 -11.27 -4.31 7.13
CA VAL A 26 -10.61 -3.27 6.33
C VAL A 26 -9.33 -2.86 7.03
N VAL A 27 -8.19 -3.00 6.34
CA VAL A 27 -6.89 -2.66 6.89
C VAL A 27 -6.33 -1.49 6.10
N VAL A 28 -5.98 -0.41 6.80
CA VAL A 28 -5.35 0.77 6.21
C VAL A 28 -3.93 0.85 6.72
N ILE A 29 -2.95 0.80 5.83
CA ILE A 29 -1.54 0.84 6.19
C ILE A 29 -0.95 2.13 5.66
N LYS A 30 -0.45 2.98 6.56
CA LYS A 30 0.11 4.29 6.24
C LYS A 30 1.63 4.24 6.15
N GLY A 31 2.18 5.16 5.36
CA GLY A 31 3.64 5.31 5.26
C GLY A 31 4.31 4.18 4.51
N VAL A 32 3.62 3.58 3.55
CA VAL A 32 4.15 2.47 2.77
C VAL A 32 5.11 3.00 1.70
N PRO A 33 6.38 2.54 1.68
CA PRO A 33 7.30 2.97 0.63
C PRO A 33 6.79 2.54 -0.75
N ALA A 34 6.78 3.48 -1.68
CA ALA A 34 6.22 3.22 -3.01
C ALA A 34 6.88 4.12 -4.05
N GLU A 35 6.75 3.70 -5.31
CA GLU A 35 7.01 4.59 -6.43
C GLU A 35 5.70 5.26 -6.79
N VAL A 36 5.67 6.58 -6.75
CA VAL A 36 4.43 7.35 -6.91
C VAL A 36 4.53 8.20 -8.18
N CYS A 37 3.48 8.14 -8.99
CA CYS A 37 3.40 8.95 -10.19
C CYS A 37 3.12 10.41 -9.80
N GLN A 38 3.96 11.33 -10.30
CA GLN A 38 3.83 12.75 -9.97
C GLN A 38 2.67 13.41 -10.72
N ASN A 39 2.09 12.73 -11.68
CA ASN A 39 0.98 13.28 -12.46
C ASN A 39 -0.39 12.77 -12.02
N CYS A 40 -0.58 11.45 -11.97
CA CYS A 40 -1.89 10.87 -11.67
C CYS A 40 -2.02 10.35 -10.24
N GLY A 41 -0.94 10.30 -9.46
CA GLY A 41 -0.97 9.81 -8.08
C GLY A 41 -0.98 8.30 -7.93
N GLU A 42 -0.92 7.54 -9.04
CA GLU A 42 -0.82 6.09 -8.95
C GLU A 42 0.48 5.67 -8.28
N TYR A 43 0.49 4.49 -7.67
CA TYR A 43 1.69 4.01 -7.00
C TYR A 43 1.93 2.55 -7.31
N TYR A 44 3.20 2.16 -7.21
CA TYR A 44 3.63 0.78 -7.36
C TYR A 44 4.47 0.38 -6.17
N LEU A 45 4.27 -0.87 -5.73
CA LEU A 45 4.97 -1.43 -4.58
C LEU A 45 5.94 -2.51 -5.06
N SER A 46 7.10 -2.57 -4.40
CA SER A 46 8.03 -3.68 -4.65
C SER A 46 7.45 -4.97 -4.07
N GLN A 47 7.96 -6.11 -4.51
CA GLN A 47 7.53 -7.39 -4.00
C GLN A 47 7.76 -7.49 -2.49
N ALA A 48 8.92 -7.04 -2.00
CA ALA A 48 9.24 -7.08 -0.59
C ALA A 48 8.26 -6.26 0.24
N VAL A 49 7.91 -5.06 -0.23
CA VAL A 49 6.93 -4.20 0.45
C VAL A 49 5.55 -4.85 0.43
N SER A 50 5.15 -5.39 -0.71
CA SER A 50 3.85 -6.08 -0.83
C SER A 50 3.73 -7.24 0.15
N GLU A 51 4.78 -8.04 0.27
CA GLU A 51 4.78 -9.16 1.21
C GLU A 51 4.65 -8.68 2.66
N THR A 52 5.31 -7.59 3.00
CA THR A 52 5.23 -7.02 4.34
C THR A 52 3.81 -6.54 4.65
N ILE A 53 3.18 -5.83 3.73
CA ILE A 53 1.82 -5.33 3.99
C ILE A 53 0.81 -6.46 4.05
N TYR A 54 0.96 -7.52 3.26
CA TYR A 54 0.07 -8.67 3.36
C TYR A 54 0.21 -9.36 4.72
N ARG A 55 1.43 -9.46 5.22
CA ARG A 55 1.68 -10.05 6.54
C ARG A 55 1.04 -9.21 7.65
N GLN A 56 1.17 -7.89 7.57
CA GLN A 56 0.53 -7.00 8.53
C GLN A 56 -0.99 -7.09 8.45
N ALA A 57 -1.54 -7.18 7.24
CA ALA A 57 -2.98 -7.31 7.04
C ALA A 57 -3.50 -8.64 7.62
N GLU A 58 -2.78 -9.73 7.42
CA GLU A 58 -3.16 -11.04 7.97
C GLU A 58 -3.20 -11.00 9.49
N ASP A 59 -2.23 -10.32 10.10
CA ASP A 59 -2.17 -10.16 11.54
C ASP A 59 -3.41 -9.40 12.05
N ALA A 60 -3.80 -8.34 11.36
CA ALA A 60 -5.00 -7.58 11.72
C ALA A 60 -6.27 -8.43 11.57
N VAL A 61 -6.36 -9.23 10.51
CA VAL A 61 -7.50 -10.12 10.28
C VAL A 61 -7.61 -11.15 11.41
N SER A 62 -6.47 -11.65 11.89
CA SER A 62 -6.47 -12.64 12.96
C SER A 62 -7.01 -12.10 14.28
N ARG A 63 -7.02 -10.77 14.46
CA ARG A 63 -7.58 -10.13 15.63
C ARG A 63 -9.08 -9.83 15.51
N ASN A 64 -9.70 -10.21 14.38
CA ASN A 64 -11.12 -9.99 14.10
C ASN A 64 -11.55 -8.52 14.17
N ALA A 65 -10.65 -7.61 13.79
CA ALA A 65 -10.97 -6.19 13.74
C ALA A 65 -11.87 -5.91 12.55
N GLU A 66 -12.80 -4.95 12.70
CA GLU A 66 -13.60 -4.49 11.57
C GLU A 66 -12.80 -3.52 10.71
N VAL A 67 -12.12 -2.58 11.37
CA VAL A 67 -11.23 -1.62 10.72
C VAL A 67 -9.96 -1.52 11.54
N GLU A 68 -8.84 -1.61 10.88
CA GLU A 68 -7.54 -1.48 11.54
C GLU A 68 -6.69 -0.49 10.76
N VAL A 69 -6.15 0.52 11.45
CA VAL A 69 -5.22 1.47 10.84
C VAL A 69 -3.84 1.19 11.40
N LEU A 70 -2.91 0.87 10.51
CA LEU A 70 -1.55 0.49 10.88
C LEU A 70 -0.55 1.42 10.21
N ARG A 71 0.68 1.46 10.76
CA ARG A 71 1.80 2.06 10.08
C ARG A 71 2.66 0.95 9.49
N TYR A 72 3.22 1.21 8.32
CA TYR A 72 4.13 0.27 7.71
C TYR A 72 5.32 0.01 8.63
N ALA A 73 5.60 -1.25 8.88
CA ALA A 73 6.74 -1.69 9.68
C ALA A 73 7.50 -2.74 8.89
N ALA A 74 8.75 -2.43 8.59
CA ALA A 74 9.61 -3.33 7.84
C ALA A 74 10.04 -4.56 8.66
#